data_9dbafcb1a9c50c2d8dfec8be92307a19
#
_entry.id   9dbafcb1a9c50c2d8dfec8be92307a19
#
_cell.length_a   1.000
_cell.length_b   1.000
_cell.length_c   1.000
_cell.angle_alpha   90.00
_cell.angle_beta   90.00
_cell.angle_gamma   90.00
#
_symmetry.space_group_name_H-M   'P 1'
#
loop_
_entity.id
_entity.type
_entity.pdbx_description
1 polymer ?
#
loop_
_entity_poly.entity_id
_entity_poly.type
_entity_poly.pdbx_seq_one_letter_code
_entity_poly.pdbx_strand_id
1 'polypeptide(L)'
;MEQQPIQPIEENLWWVIPNKLAGVRKPMAEELTALQNAGVGAIVSVMDDPSNLDLYEQAGIPHLWLPTKGGTAPSQEQIQELQNFVESQNRLGHAVAVHCTSGRRRTGTMLASYLIHAGSSYDSAIQTIQKANPDVELREAQSTFLRELAGG
;
A
#
# COMPACT_ATOMS: atom_id res chain seq x y z
N MET A 1 -23.18 19.88 -16.52
CA MET A 1 -22.82 19.70 -15.13
C MET A 1 -21.32 19.40 -14.99
N GLU A 2 -20.66 20.20 -14.23
CA GLU A 2 -19.24 20.00 -14.07
C GLU A 2 -18.94 19.00 -12.98
N GLN A 3 -18.09 18.05 -13.30
CA GLN A 3 -17.54 17.17 -12.32
C GLN A 3 -16.20 17.69 -11.88
N GLN A 4 -15.90 17.60 -10.61
CA GLN A 4 -14.58 17.95 -10.15
C GLN A 4 -13.56 16.99 -10.77
N PRO A 5 -12.43 17.51 -11.25
CA PRO A 5 -11.42 16.64 -11.81
C PRO A 5 -10.91 15.69 -10.72
N ILE A 6 -10.83 14.41 -11.06
CA ILE A 6 -10.22 13.42 -10.20
C ILE A 6 -8.71 13.55 -10.37
N GLN A 7 -7.99 13.63 -9.26
CA GLN A 7 -6.55 13.66 -9.32
C GLN A 7 -6.04 12.44 -10.11
N PRO A 8 -5.17 12.63 -11.10
CA PRO A 8 -4.58 11.50 -11.81
C PRO A 8 -3.95 10.52 -10.83
N ILE A 9 -4.15 9.22 -11.07
CA ILE A 9 -3.70 8.20 -10.11
C ILE A 9 -2.19 8.26 -9.88
N GLU A 10 -1.41 8.58 -10.90
CA GLU A 10 0.05 8.69 -10.77
C GLU A 10 0.47 9.82 -9.83
N GLU A 11 -0.38 10.85 -9.67
CA GLU A 11 -0.13 11.94 -8.73
C GLU A 11 -0.58 11.57 -7.31
N ASN A 12 -1.40 10.53 -7.18
CA ASN A 12 -1.85 10.05 -5.89
C ASN A 12 -0.86 9.03 -5.29
N LEU A 13 0.07 8.53 -6.09
CA LEU A 13 1.11 7.63 -5.57
C LEU A 13 1.98 8.35 -4.56
N TRP A 14 2.23 7.69 -3.43
CA TRP A 14 3.16 8.23 -2.43
C TRP A 14 4.20 7.16 -2.10
N TRP A 15 5.42 7.44 -2.50
CA TRP A 15 6.52 6.50 -2.43
C TRP A 15 7.11 6.45 -1.03
N VAL A 16 7.09 5.29 -0.40
CA VAL A 16 7.80 5.07 0.86
C VAL A 16 9.23 4.58 0.61
N ILE A 17 9.41 3.83 -0.47
CA ILE A 17 10.73 3.46 -0.98
C ILE A 17 10.70 3.82 -2.47
N PRO A 18 11.46 4.82 -2.89
CA PRO A 18 11.41 5.29 -4.27
C PRO A 18 11.60 4.17 -5.28
N ASN A 19 10.69 4.11 -6.25
CA ASN A 19 10.69 3.13 -7.34
C ASN A 19 10.52 1.68 -6.91
N LYS A 20 10.17 1.41 -5.64
CA LYS A 20 10.01 0.06 -5.13
C LYS A 20 8.69 -0.19 -4.45
N LEU A 21 8.25 0.75 -3.61
CA LEU A 21 7.05 0.53 -2.79
C LEU A 21 6.33 1.84 -2.53
N ALA A 22 5.04 1.87 -2.84
CA ALA A 22 4.22 3.07 -2.69
C ALA A 22 2.84 2.73 -2.14
N GLY A 23 2.18 3.75 -1.60
CA GLY A 23 0.76 3.71 -1.30
C GLY A 23 -0.01 4.44 -2.38
N VAL A 24 -1.27 4.10 -2.55
CA VAL A 24 -2.15 4.73 -3.54
C VAL A 24 -3.61 4.48 -3.16
N ARG A 25 -4.52 5.32 -3.64
CA ARG A 25 -5.95 5.05 -3.52
C ARG A 25 -6.35 3.89 -4.42
N LYS A 26 -7.55 3.35 -4.23
CA LYS A 26 -8.08 2.28 -5.07
C LYS A 26 -8.16 2.78 -6.53
N PRO A 27 -7.47 2.11 -7.46
CA PRO A 27 -7.52 2.53 -8.86
C PRO A 27 -8.80 2.06 -9.55
N MET A 28 -9.18 2.79 -10.61
CA MET A 28 -10.23 2.37 -11.53
C MET A 28 -9.59 1.63 -12.71
N ALA A 29 -10.40 0.86 -13.43
CA ALA A 29 -9.89 0.05 -14.55
C ALA A 29 -9.10 0.88 -15.58
N GLU A 30 -9.60 2.05 -15.92
CA GLU A 30 -8.97 2.93 -16.90
C GLU A 30 -7.68 3.58 -16.39
N GLU A 31 -7.38 3.45 -15.09
CA GLU A 31 -6.20 4.05 -14.49
C GLU A 31 -5.01 3.08 -14.42
N LEU A 32 -5.21 1.81 -14.75
CA LEU A 32 -4.14 0.82 -14.63
C LEU A 32 -2.95 1.12 -15.52
N THR A 33 -3.21 1.60 -16.74
CA THR A 33 -2.13 1.97 -17.66
C THR A 33 -1.27 3.11 -17.10
N ALA A 34 -1.90 4.10 -16.48
CA ALA A 34 -1.18 5.22 -15.87
C ALA A 34 -0.27 4.74 -14.73
N LEU A 35 -0.74 3.78 -13.92
CA LEU A 35 0.08 3.18 -12.88
C LEU A 35 1.29 2.46 -13.46
N GLN A 36 1.07 1.68 -14.52
CA GLN A 36 2.16 0.97 -15.18
C GLN A 36 3.18 1.94 -15.77
N ASN A 37 2.71 3.02 -16.36
CA ASN A 37 3.59 4.06 -16.91
C ASN A 37 4.39 4.76 -15.81
N ALA A 38 3.88 4.80 -14.59
CA ALA A 38 4.59 5.38 -13.45
C ALA A 38 5.57 4.39 -12.80
N GLY A 39 5.69 3.17 -13.34
CA GLY A 39 6.63 2.17 -12.85
C GLY A 39 6.01 1.09 -11.98
N VAL A 40 4.71 1.18 -11.69
CA VAL A 40 4.02 0.18 -10.86
C VAL A 40 3.72 -1.04 -11.70
N GLY A 41 4.42 -2.14 -11.43
CA GLY A 41 4.20 -3.39 -12.14
C GLY A 41 3.42 -4.43 -11.35
N ALA A 42 3.12 -4.16 -10.08
CA ALA A 42 2.40 -5.10 -9.22
C ALA A 42 1.57 -4.33 -8.18
N ILE A 43 0.47 -4.93 -7.74
CA ILE A 43 -0.48 -4.24 -6.87
C ILE A 43 -0.85 -5.14 -5.69
N VAL A 44 -0.95 -4.55 -4.50
CA VAL A 44 -1.45 -5.23 -3.30
C VAL A 44 -2.72 -4.53 -2.84
N SER A 45 -3.80 -5.31 -2.70
CA SER A 45 -5.04 -4.81 -2.13
C SER A 45 -5.12 -5.22 -0.67
N VAL A 46 -5.39 -4.25 0.22
CA VAL A 46 -5.66 -4.55 1.63
C VAL A 46 -7.13 -4.31 1.96
N MET A 47 -7.98 -4.26 0.95
CA MET A 47 -9.43 -4.15 1.14
C MET A 47 -9.96 -5.45 1.73
N ASP A 48 -11.02 -5.35 2.52
CA ASP A 48 -11.64 -6.51 3.14
C ASP A 48 -12.66 -7.20 2.24
N ASP A 49 -12.77 -6.77 0.99
CA ASP A 49 -13.59 -7.40 -0.04
C ASP A 49 -12.73 -7.62 -1.30
N PRO A 50 -13.17 -8.48 -2.25
CA PRO A 50 -12.38 -8.80 -3.44
C PRO A 50 -12.45 -7.78 -4.57
N SER A 51 -12.86 -6.54 -4.29
CA SER A 51 -12.92 -5.49 -5.32
C SER A 51 -11.59 -5.36 -6.04
N ASN A 52 -11.65 -5.14 -7.33
CA ASN A 52 -10.51 -4.93 -8.22
C ASN A 52 -9.66 -6.16 -8.55
N LEU A 53 -9.78 -7.26 -7.82
CA LEU A 53 -8.94 -8.43 -8.10
C LEU A 53 -9.13 -8.93 -9.53
N ASP A 54 -10.38 -8.96 -10.01
CA ASP A 54 -10.67 -9.35 -11.39
C ASP A 54 -10.04 -8.41 -12.41
N LEU A 55 -9.99 -7.12 -12.10
CA LEU A 55 -9.36 -6.13 -12.99
C LEU A 55 -7.87 -6.41 -13.16
N TYR A 56 -7.20 -6.73 -12.07
CA TYR A 56 -5.76 -7.02 -12.11
C TYR A 56 -5.48 -8.31 -12.85
N GLU A 57 -6.30 -9.31 -12.63
CA GLU A 57 -6.15 -10.59 -13.33
C GLU A 57 -6.36 -10.41 -14.82
N GLN A 58 -7.41 -9.72 -15.23
CA GLN A 58 -7.69 -9.48 -16.64
C GLN A 58 -6.60 -8.64 -17.32
N ALA A 59 -6.00 -7.72 -16.58
CA ALA A 59 -4.93 -6.87 -17.09
C ALA A 59 -3.57 -7.57 -17.07
N GLY A 60 -3.49 -8.78 -16.52
CA GLY A 60 -2.22 -9.50 -16.41
C GLY A 60 -1.25 -8.86 -15.41
N ILE A 61 -1.75 -8.14 -14.41
CA ILE A 61 -0.93 -7.49 -13.41
C ILE A 61 -0.73 -8.41 -12.21
N PRO A 62 0.51 -8.73 -11.83
CA PRO A 62 0.75 -9.48 -10.60
C PRO A 62 0.13 -8.76 -9.41
N HIS A 63 -0.60 -9.48 -8.58
CA HIS A 63 -1.29 -8.87 -7.45
C HIS A 63 -1.38 -9.83 -6.27
N LEU A 64 -1.59 -9.24 -5.09
CA LEU A 64 -1.73 -9.96 -3.83
C LEU A 64 -2.89 -9.33 -3.06
N TRP A 65 -3.71 -10.18 -2.44
CA TRP A 65 -4.83 -9.71 -1.61
C TRP A 65 -4.54 -10.04 -0.15
N LEU A 66 -4.42 -9.00 0.67
CA LEU A 66 -4.19 -9.11 2.10
C LEU A 66 -5.35 -8.43 2.84
N PRO A 67 -6.52 -9.08 2.91
CA PRO A 67 -7.72 -8.44 3.46
C PRO A 67 -7.52 -7.95 4.89
N THR A 68 -7.83 -6.67 5.11
CA THR A 68 -7.69 -6.01 6.41
C THR A 68 -8.93 -5.15 6.62
N LYS A 69 -9.63 -5.36 7.72
CA LYS A 69 -10.81 -4.56 8.05
C LYS A 69 -10.40 -3.14 8.40
N GLY A 70 -11.27 -2.17 8.05
CA GLY A 70 -11.03 -0.79 8.40
C GLY A 70 -10.79 -0.59 9.89
N GLY A 71 -9.78 0.19 10.23
CA GLY A 71 -9.42 0.48 11.61
C GLY A 71 -8.62 -0.59 12.31
N THR A 72 -8.33 -1.72 11.64
CA THR A 72 -7.55 -2.81 12.24
C THR A 72 -6.15 -2.86 11.65
N ALA A 73 -5.33 -3.74 12.18
CA ALA A 73 -3.95 -3.94 11.74
C ALA A 73 -3.83 -5.28 11.02
N PRO A 74 -2.79 -5.46 10.18
CA PRO A 74 -2.56 -6.73 9.51
C PRO A 74 -2.01 -7.77 10.49
N SER A 75 -2.10 -9.05 10.10
CA SER A 75 -1.45 -10.12 10.83
C SER A 75 0.04 -10.20 10.47
N GLN A 76 0.82 -10.86 11.32
CA GLN A 76 2.23 -11.07 11.01
C GLN A 76 2.42 -11.91 9.75
N GLU A 77 1.53 -12.88 9.51
CA GLU A 77 1.55 -13.67 8.29
C GLU A 77 1.35 -12.81 7.05
N GLN A 78 0.42 -11.87 7.12
CA GLN A 78 0.17 -10.94 6.02
C GLN A 78 1.38 -10.05 5.76
N ILE A 79 2.06 -9.60 6.81
CA ILE A 79 3.26 -8.78 6.67
C ILE A 79 4.37 -9.58 5.98
N GLN A 80 4.54 -10.85 6.35
CA GLN A 80 5.52 -11.72 5.72
C GLN A 80 5.19 -11.96 4.25
N GLU A 81 3.91 -12.19 3.94
CA GLU A 81 3.47 -12.34 2.55
C GLU A 81 3.76 -11.08 1.74
N LEU A 82 3.50 -9.92 2.32
CA LEU A 82 3.80 -8.65 1.67
C LEU A 82 5.29 -8.54 1.38
N GLN A 83 6.13 -8.84 2.35
CA GLN A 83 7.58 -8.75 2.17
C GLN A 83 8.04 -9.66 1.04
N ASN A 84 7.58 -10.91 1.03
CA ASN A 84 7.95 -11.86 -0.01
C ASN A 84 7.52 -11.37 -1.38
N PHE A 85 6.31 -10.84 -1.48
CA PHE A 85 5.76 -10.35 -2.74
C PHE A 85 6.54 -9.13 -3.24
N VAL A 86 6.81 -8.16 -2.36
CA VAL A 86 7.56 -6.94 -2.72
C VAL A 86 8.96 -7.32 -3.22
N GLU A 87 9.66 -8.16 -2.47
CA GLU A 87 11.01 -8.57 -2.87
C GLU A 87 11.02 -9.27 -4.21
N SER A 88 10.06 -10.18 -4.42
CA SER A 88 9.95 -10.93 -5.67
C SER A 88 9.68 -9.99 -6.85
N GLN A 89 8.74 -9.06 -6.70
CA GLN A 89 8.39 -8.14 -7.76
C GLN A 89 9.52 -7.14 -8.04
N ASN A 90 10.18 -6.66 -7.00
CA ASN A 90 11.31 -5.75 -7.18
C ASN A 90 12.46 -6.42 -7.96
N ARG A 91 12.69 -7.71 -7.75
CA ARG A 91 13.71 -8.44 -8.54
C ARG A 91 13.36 -8.48 -10.02
N LEU A 92 12.06 -8.47 -10.34
CA LEU A 92 11.58 -8.44 -11.72
C LEU A 92 11.57 -7.03 -12.32
N GLY A 93 11.97 -6.03 -11.55
CA GLY A 93 11.95 -4.64 -12.00
C GLY A 93 10.62 -3.94 -11.79
N HIS A 94 9.69 -4.54 -11.02
CA HIS A 94 8.38 -3.97 -10.77
C HIS A 94 8.36 -3.23 -9.43
N ALA A 95 7.88 -1.99 -9.43
CA ALA A 95 7.49 -1.35 -8.19
C ALA A 95 6.12 -1.89 -7.76
N VAL A 96 5.87 -1.90 -6.47
CA VAL A 96 4.62 -2.40 -5.89
C VAL A 96 3.83 -1.24 -5.29
N ALA A 97 2.54 -1.16 -5.60
CA ALA A 97 1.64 -0.19 -4.99
C ALA A 97 0.64 -0.92 -4.10
N VAL A 98 0.45 -0.42 -2.88
CA VAL A 98 -0.50 -0.96 -1.91
C VAL A 98 -1.68 -0.01 -1.82
N HIS A 99 -2.90 -0.54 -1.89
CA HIS A 99 -4.09 0.31 -1.78
C HIS A 99 -5.15 -0.29 -0.84
N CYS A 100 -5.90 0.61 -0.24
CA CYS A 100 -7.21 0.33 0.34
C CYS A 100 -8.22 1.19 -0.42
N THR A 101 -9.29 1.69 0.21
CA THR A 101 -10.24 2.55 -0.51
C THR A 101 -9.63 3.92 -0.77
N SER A 102 -9.18 4.62 0.28
CA SER A 102 -8.64 5.97 0.16
C SER A 102 -7.12 6.01 0.03
N GLY A 103 -6.43 4.90 0.30
CA GLY A 103 -4.98 4.85 0.29
C GLY A 103 -4.34 5.52 1.49
N ARG A 104 -5.01 5.51 2.64
CA ARG A 104 -4.50 6.19 3.84
C ARG A 104 -4.25 5.25 5.01
N ARG A 105 -5.28 4.95 5.82
CA ARG A 105 -5.08 4.26 7.11
C ARG A 105 -4.62 2.81 7.00
N ARG A 106 -5.40 1.97 6.31
CA ARG A 106 -5.02 0.56 6.15
C ARG A 106 -3.74 0.44 5.34
N THR A 107 -3.64 1.23 4.28
CA THR A 107 -2.45 1.27 3.45
C THR A 107 -1.25 1.77 4.26
N GLY A 108 -1.40 2.86 4.99
CA GLY A 108 -0.34 3.39 5.84
C GLY A 108 0.12 2.41 6.90
N THR A 109 -0.84 1.73 7.55
CA THR A 109 -0.52 0.72 8.56
C THR A 109 0.27 -0.44 7.96
N MET A 110 -0.17 -0.92 6.80
CA MET A 110 0.49 -2.03 6.12
C MET A 110 1.92 -1.65 5.71
N LEU A 111 2.10 -0.45 5.15
CA LEU A 111 3.41 0.02 4.73
C LEU A 111 4.35 0.27 5.92
N ALA A 112 3.83 0.84 7.00
CA ALA A 112 4.61 1.00 8.23
C ALA A 112 5.02 -0.36 8.80
N SER A 113 4.10 -1.34 8.77
CA SER A 113 4.39 -2.70 9.21
C SER A 113 5.52 -3.32 8.38
N TYR A 114 5.49 -3.11 7.07
CA TYR A 114 6.55 -3.58 6.20
C TYR A 114 7.90 -2.99 6.61
N LEU A 115 7.96 -1.67 6.82
CA LEU A 115 9.20 -0.99 7.19
C LEU A 115 9.74 -1.51 8.53
N ILE A 116 8.87 -1.68 9.51
CA ILE A 116 9.26 -2.18 10.84
C ILE A 116 9.77 -3.62 10.74
N HIS A 117 9.05 -4.45 9.99
CA HIS A 117 9.44 -5.84 9.77
C HIS A 117 10.81 -5.93 9.08
N ALA A 118 11.12 -4.95 8.25
CA ALA A 118 12.41 -4.86 7.55
C ALA A 118 13.51 -4.23 8.41
N GLY A 119 13.21 -3.83 9.64
CA GLY A 119 14.23 -3.35 10.58
C GLY A 119 14.10 -1.91 11.04
N SER A 120 13.11 -1.16 10.55
CA SER A 120 12.91 0.22 10.99
C SER A 120 12.36 0.27 12.42
N SER A 121 12.71 1.33 13.16
CA SER A 121 12.06 1.62 14.44
C SER A 121 10.63 2.13 14.16
N TYR A 122 9.79 2.14 15.20
CA TYR A 122 8.46 2.71 15.09
C TYR A 122 8.52 4.17 14.62
N ASP A 123 9.34 4.99 15.30
CA ASP A 123 9.43 6.42 14.97
C ASP A 123 9.91 6.64 13.53
N SER A 124 10.91 5.91 13.10
CA SER A 124 11.44 6.02 11.74
C SER A 124 10.40 5.62 10.70
N ALA A 125 9.67 4.53 10.95
CA ALA A 125 8.62 4.08 10.04
C ALA A 125 7.51 5.12 9.92
N ILE A 126 7.04 5.66 11.05
CA ILE A 126 5.97 6.66 11.05
C ILE A 126 6.43 7.94 10.34
N GLN A 127 7.66 8.39 10.58
CA GLN A 127 8.20 9.56 9.89
C GLN A 127 8.26 9.35 8.38
N THR A 128 8.68 8.18 7.94
CA THR A 128 8.72 7.83 6.52
C THR A 128 7.33 7.90 5.90
N ILE A 129 6.34 7.30 6.57
CA ILE A 129 4.96 7.30 6.09
C ILE A 129 4.41 8.73 6.01
N GLN A 130 4.56 9.51 7.07
CA GLN A 130 3.99 10.86 7.13
C GLN A 130 4.70 11.82 6.18
N LYS A 131 5.98 11.62 5.94
CA LYS A 131 6.71 12.41 4.96
C LYS A 131 6.23 12.11 3.54
N ALA A 132 5.97 10.83 3.26
CA ALA A 132 5.45 10.43 1.95
C ALA A 132 4.00 10.85 1.75
N ASN A 133 3.19 10.82 2.81
CA ASN A 133 1.79 11.24 2.76
C ASN A 133 1.36 11.86 4.09
N PRO A 134 1.41 13.20 4.20
CA PRO A 134 1.03 13.90 5.44
C PRO A 134 -0.42 13.68 5.88
N ASP A 135 -1.29 13.21 4.98
CA ASP A 135 -2.70 12.98 5.30
C ASP A 135 -2.95 11.66 6.02
N VAL A 136 -1.92 10.83 6.19
CA VAL A 136 -2.08 9.56 6.91
C VAL A 136 -2.22 9.81 8.39
N GLU A 137 -3.37 9.41 8.95
CA GLU A 137 -3.63 9.45 10.39
C GLU A 137 -4.02 8.03 10.81
N LEU A 138 -3.22 7.43 11.67
CA LEU A 138 -3.48 6.08 12.13
C LEU A 138 -4.39 6.11 13.35
N ARG A 139 -5.27 5.11 13.46
CA ARG A 139 -6.07 4.92 14.65
C ARG A 139 -5.21 4.36 15.77
N GLU A 140 -5.66 4.54 17.00
CA GLU A 140 -4.92 4.10 18.17
C GLU A 140 -4.57 2.61 18.12
N ALA A 141 -5.52 1.77 17.72
CA ALA A 141 -5.28 0.34 17.61
C ALA A 141 -4.15 0.02 16.60
N GLN A 142 -4.10 0.77 15.52
CA GLN A 142 -3.05 0.60 14.50
C GLN A 142 -1.69 1.04 15.05
N SER A 143 -1.65 2.18 15.72
CA SER A 143 -0.40 2.68 16.32
C SER A 143 0.13 1.73 17.41
N THR A 144 -0.78 1.20 18.24
CA THR A 144 -0.41 0.24 19.28
C THR A 144 0.20 -1.01 18.67
N PHE A 145 -0.45 -1.54 17.62
CA PHE A 145 0.08 -2.71 16.92
C PHE A 145 1.51 -2.46 16.39
N LEU A 146 1.71 -1.30 15.77
CA LEU A 146 3.01 -0.96 15.19
C LEU A 146 4.11 -0.83 16.26
N ARG A 147 3.78 -0.24 17.43
CA ARG A 147 4.73 -0.15 18.53
C ARG A 147 5.12 -1.52 19.03
N GLU A 148 4.14 -2.41 19.19
CA GLU A 148 4.39 -3.78 19.62
C GLU A 148 5.23 -4.54 18.59
N LEU A 149 4.93 -4.36 17.32
CA LEU A 149 5.67 -4.99 16.23
C LEU A 149 7.14 -4.53 16.24
N ALA A 150 7.40 -3.28 16.60
CA ALA A 150 8.75 -2.72 16.62
C ALA A 150 9.60 -3.20 17.81
N GLY A 151 9.10 -4.11 18.60
CA GLY A 151 9.85 -4.69 19.69
C GLY A 151 9.40 -4.22 21.06
N GLY A 152 8.18 -3.74 21.09
CA GLY A 152 7.57 -3.27 22.33
C GLY A 152 7.42 -4.29 23.39
#